data_c9ca6f4a9acc5321c7244c193fa1d51c
#
_entry.id   c9ca6f4a9acc5321c7244c193fa1d51c
#
_cell.length_a   1.000
_cell.length_b   1.000
_cell.length_c   1.000
_cell.angle_alpha   90.00
_cell.angle_beta   90.00
_cell.angle_gamma   90.00
#
_symmetry.space_group_name_H-M   'P 1'
#
loop_
_entity.id
_entity.type
_entity.pdbx_description
1 polymer ?
#
loop_
_entity_poly.entity_id
_entity_poly.type
_entity_poly.pdbx_seq_one_letter_code
_entity_poly.pdbx_strand_id
1 'polypeptide(L)'
;MSVGGRKLRAMPYFAVRLVHGPGWDASRQIREQDAWDAHAAFMDGLVDDGFVILGGPVDDGHETLHLMEAGGEDEVRARLARDPWASADMLRIGRIEAWALWLDGRSRGLARP
;
A
#
# COMPACT_ATOMS: atom_id res chain seq x y z
N MET A 1 15.23 -25.46 -13.44
CA MET A 1 14.82 -25.06 -13.18
C MET A 1 14.48 -24.48 -12.94
N SER A 2 14.51 -24.37 -12.80
CA SER A 2 14.00 -23.74 -12.54
C SER A 2 13.74 -23.06 -12.19
N VAL A 3 13.76 -23.13 -12.03
CA VAL A 3 13.32 -22.49 -11.70
C VAL A 3 13.11 -21.69 -11.56
N GLY A 4 13.07 -21.59 -11.76
CA GLY A 4 12.71 -20.79 -11.65
C GLY A 4 12.40 -20.07 -11.34
N GLY A 5 12.37 -20.04 -11.56
CA GLY A 5 11.96 -19.30 -11.27
C GLY A 5 11.37 -19.04 -10.67
N ARG A 6 11.23 -19.59 -10.58
CA ARG A 6 10.74 -19.46 -10.04
C ARG A 6 10.43 -19.08 -9.21
N LYS A 7 10.20 -19.55 -8.89
CA LYS A 7 9.91 -19.15 -7.96
C LYS A 7 10.35 -18.48 -7.34
N LEU A 8 10.88 -18.97 -7.26
CA LEU A 8 11.37 -17.94 -7.04
C LEU A 8 10.92 -16.76 -7.69
N ARG A 9 10.02 -16.85 -8.30
CA ARG A 9 9.57 -15.75 -8.94
C ARG A 9 9.11 -14.69 -8.01
N ALA A 10 9.33 -13.45 -8.34
CA ALA A 10 8.89 -12.33 -7.56
C ALA A 10 7.38 -12.33 -7.41
N MET A 11 6.90 -11.83 -6.27
CA MET A 11 5.49 -11.66 -6.07
C MET A 11 4.98 -10.51 -6.94
N PRO A 12 3.69 -10.52 -7.29
CA PRO A 12 3.11 -9.44 -8.08
C PRO A 12 3.14 -8.11 -7.33
N TYR A 13 3.06 -7.04 -8.11
CA TYR A 13 2.91 -5.70 -7.58
C TYR A 13 1.48 -5.21 -7.79
N PHE A 14 1.07 -4.34 -6.90
CA PHE A 14 -0.27 -3.75 -6.95
C PHE A 14 -0.19 -2.26 -6.72
N ALA A 15 -0.99 -1.51 -7.47
CA ALA A 15 -1.26 -0.11 -7.21
C ALA A 15 -2.51 -0.07 -6.35
N VAL A 16 -2.38 0.44 -5.12
CA VAL A 16 -3.47 0.44 -4.15
C VAL A 16 -3.78 1.87 -3.77
N ARG A 17 -5.03 2.27 -3.98
CA ARG A 17 -5.50 3.59 -3.57
C ARG A 17 -6.33 3.45 -2.33
N LEU A 18 -6.02 4.29 -1.34
CA LEU A 18 -6.80 4.39 -0.11
C LEU A 18 -7.53 5.72 -0.14
N VAL A 19 -8.79 5.68 0.28
CA VAL A 19 -9.65 6.86 0.29
C VAL A 19 -10.22 7.05 1.69
N HIS A 20 -10.67 8.27 1.98
CA HIS A 20 -11.23 8.58 3.28
C HIS A 20 -12.61 7.96 3.41
N GLY A 21 -12.87 7.30 4.55
CA GLY A 21 -14.18 6.80 4.90
C GLY A 21 -14.92 7.78 5.80
N PRO A 22 -16.15 7.43 6.22
CA PRO A 22 -16.96 8.33 7.06
C PRO A 22 -16.34 8.63 8.41
N GLY A 23 -15.40 7.81 8.90
CA GLY A 23 -14.73 8.08 10.16
C GLY A 23 -13.63 9.14 10.08
N TRP A 24 -13.30 9.60 8.87
CA TRP A 24 -12.28 10.64 8.69
C TRP A 24 -12.86 11.98 9.08
N ASP A 25 -12.10 12.75 9.88
CA ASP A 25 -12.50 14.09 10.28
C ASP A 25 -11.88 15.10 9.32
N ALA A 26 -12.70 15.60 8.39
CA ALA A 26 -12.23 16.50 7.35
C ALA A 26 -11.78 17.87 7.87
N SER A 27 -12.11 18.19 9.13
CA SER A 27 -11.71 19.46 9.73
C SER A 27 -10.32 19.42 10.34
N ARG A 28 -9.69 18.24 10.39
CA ARG A 28 -8.39 18.04 11.02
C ARG A 28 -7.38 17.54 10.00
N GLN A 29 -6.13 17.89 10.21
CA GLN A 29 -5.06 17.40 9.36
C GLN A 29 -4.75 15.94 9.70
N ILE A 30 -4.03 15.28 8.80
CA ILE A 30 -3.79 13.83 8.92
C ILE A 30 -3.16 13.47 10.28
N ARG A 31 -2.17 14.22 10.72
CA ARG A 31 -1.48 13.89 11.98
C ARG A 31 -2.31 14.20 13.22
N GLU A 32 -3.40 14.92 13.05
CA GLU A 32 -4.32 15.27 14.12
C GLU A 32 -5.50 14.31 14.20
N GLN A 33 -5.60 13.39 13.26
CA GLN A 33 -6.66 12.39 13.27
C GLN A 33 -6.48 11.44 14.46
N ASP A 34 -7.59 10.91 14.95
CA ASP A 34 -7.55 9.93 16.02
C ASP A 34 -6.70 8.73 15.62
N ALA A 35 -5.93 8.21 16.57
CA ALA A 35 -5.09 7.03 16.38
C ALA A 35 -4.02 7.19 15.29
N TRP A 36 -3.59 8.44 15.04
CA TRP A 36 -2.53 8.68 14.07
C TRP A 36 -1.27 7.84 14.37
N ASP A 37 -0.82 7.84 15.65
CA ASP A 37 0.40 7.13 16.00
C ASP A 37 0.28 5.62 15.71
N ALA A 38 -0.87 5.05 16.00
CA ALA A 38 -1.09 3.62 15.76
C ALA A 38 -1.14 3.31 14.27
N HIS A 39 -1.80 4.18 13.49
CA HIS A 39 -1.84 4.03 12.04
C HIS A 39 -0.43 4.16 11.44
N ALA A 40 0.32 5.17 11.87
CA ALA A 40 1.67 5.39 11.35
C ALA A 40 2.57 4.20 11.65
N ALA A 41 2.50 3.67 12.88
CA ALA A 41 3.29 2.50 13.25
C ALA A 41 2.90 1.27 12.41
N PHE A 42 1.61 1.10 12.15
CA PHE A 42 1.14 0.01 11.30
C PHE A 42 1.74 0.14 9.88
N MET A 43 1.67 1.33 9.29
CA MET A 43 2.17 1.53 7.94
C MET A 43 3.70 1.38 7.88
N ASP A 44 4.42 1.88 8.89
CA ASP A 44 5.86 1.68 8.97
C ASP A 44 6.21 0.19 9.01
N GLY A 45 5.41 -0.61 9.71
CA GLY A 45 5.59 -2.06 9.74
C GLY A 45 5.44 -2.70 8.37
N LEU A 46 4.50 -2.21 7.57
CA LEU A 46 4.33 -2.72 6.20
C LEU A 46 5.54 -2.37 5.33
N VAL A 47 6.13 -1.19 5.55
CA VAL A 47 7.36 -0.82 4.83
C VAL A 47 8.52 -1.71 5.27
N ASP A 48 8.66 -1.92 6.57
CA ASP A 48 9.74 -2.77 7.10
C ASP A 48 9.65 -4.19 6.60
N ASP A 49 8.44 -4.69 6.41
CA ASP A 49 8.21 -6.04 5.88
C ASP A 49 8.43 -6.13 4.37
N GLY A 50 8.61 -5.01 3.68
CA GLY A 50 8.70 -5.00 2.22
C GLY A 50 7.35 -5.10 1.53
N PHE A 51 6.27 -5.03 2.27
CA PHE A 51 4.93 -5.11 1.71
C PHE A 51 4.56 -3.81 0.99
N VAL A 52 4.82 -2.67 1.63
CA VAL A 52 4.70 -1.36 0.98
C VAL A 52 6.07 -0.91 0.52
N ILE A 53 6.20 -0.63 -0.76
CA ILE A 53 7.46 -0.21 -1.35
C ILE A 53 7.53 1.30 -1.43
N LEU A 54 6.48 1.92 -1.91
CA LEU A 54 6.36 3.37 -2.03
C LEU A 54 4.92 3.74 -1.69
N GLY A 55 4.71 4.92 -1.15
CA GLY A 55 3.35 5.37 -0.91
C GLY A 55 3.31 6.81 -0.46
N GLY A 56 2.18 7.44 -0.70
CA GLY A 56 1.95 8.80 -0.26
C GLY A 56 0.72 9.40 -0.90
N PRO A 57 0.36 10.62 -0.47
CA PRO A 57 -0.80 11.29 -1.04
C PRO A 57 -0.54 11.70 -2.48
N VAL A 58 -1.59 11.68 -3.27
CA VAL A 58 -1.55 12.13 -4.65
C VAL A 58 -2.48 13.34 -4.79
N ASP A 59 -2.12 14.19 -5.73
CA ASP A 59 -2.90 15.38 -6.11
C ASP A 59 -3.25 16.23 -4.88
N ASP A 60 -4.52 16.36 -4.55
CA ASP A 60 -4.98 17.21 -3.46
C ASP A 60 -4.94 16.55 -2.08
N GLY A 61 -4.47 15.30 -2.02
CA GLY A 61 -4.35 14.59 -0.76
C GLY A 61 -5.58 13.82 -0.33
N HIS A 62 -6.65 13.81 -1.13
CA HIS A 62 -7.86 13.05 -0.80
C HIS A 62 -7.66 11.54 -0.94
N GLU A 63 -6.66 11.14 -1.72
CA GLU A 63 -6.32 9.74 -1.89
C GLU A 63 -4.85 9.54 -1.66
N THR A 64 -4.47 8.36 -1.21
CA THR A 64 -3.07 7.97 -1.17
C THR A 64 -2.87 6.79 -2.11
N LEU A 65 -1.72 6.76 -2.77
CA LEU A 65 -1.36 5.72 -3.70
C LEU A 65 -0.17 4.96 -3.16
N HIS A 66 -0.26 3.64 -3.19
CA HIS A 66 0.80 2.77 -2.66
C HIS A 66 1.18 1.74 -3.70
N LEU A 67 2.48 1.51 -3.83
CA LEU A 67 3.01 0.36 -4.56
C LEU A 67 3.24 -0.74 -3.53
N MET A 68 2.54 -1.85 -3.68
CA MET A 68 2.63 -2.98 -2.75
C MET A 68 3.07 -4.23 -3.49
N GLU A 69 3.83 -5.06 -2.80
CA GLU A 69 4.23 -6.37 -3.30
C GLU A 69 3.54 -7.42 -2.44
N ALA A 70 2.74 -8.28 -3.06
CA ALA A 70 1.91 -9.24 -2.34
C ALA A 70 1.65 -10.46 -3.22
N GLY A 71 1.23 -11.55 -2.58
CA GLY A 71 0.89 -12.77 -3.32
C GLY A 71 -0.38 -12.65 -4.15
N GLY A 72 -1.26 -11.72 -3.81
CA GLY A 72 -2.50 -11.49 -4.52
C GLY A 72 -3.30 -10.39 -3.88
N GLU A 73 -4.41 -10.03 -4.52
CA GLU A 73 -5.29 -8.97 -4.03
C GLU A 73 -5.84 -9.30 -2.64
N ASP A 74 -6.16 -10.58 -2.39
CA ASP A 74 -6.70 -10.99 -1.10
C ASP A 74 -5.71 -10.71 0.04
N GLU A 75 -4.43 -10.88 -0.21
CA GLU A 75 -3.42 -10.57 0.80
C GLU A 75 -3.36 -9.06 1.07
N VAL A 76 -3.47 -8.25 0.00
CA VAL A 76 -3.51 -6.80 0.18
C VAL A 76 -4.67 -6.43 1.09
N ARG A 77 -5.86 -6.96 0.82
CA ARG A 77 -7.05 -6.66 1.62
C ARG A 77 -6.90 -7.13 3.05
N ALA A 78 -6.37 -8.32 3.24
CA ALA A 78 -6.21 -8.89 4.58
C ALA A 78 -5.22 -8.09 5.42
N ARG A 79 -4.10 -7.67 4.82
CA ARG A 79 -3.09 -6.90 5.54
C ARG A 79 -3.62 -5.51 5.91
N LEU A 80 -4.26 -4.83 4.98
CA LEU A 80 -4.77 -3.48 5.23
C LEU A 80 -5.93 -3.46 6.22
N ALA A 81 -6.67 -4.57 6.33
CA ALA A 81 -7.77 -4.67 7.30
C ALA A 81 -7.28 -4.57 8.75
N ARG A 82 -5.98 -4.77 9.00
CA ARG A 82 -5.40 -4.68 10.34
C ARG A 82 -5.05 -3.27 10.77
N ASP A 83 -5.14 -2.31 9.85
CA ASP A 83 -4.88 -0.92 10.16
C ASP A 83 -5.96 -0.42 11.14
N PRO A 84 -5.59 0.22 12.26
CA PRO A 84 -6.60 0.81 13.15
C PRO A 84 -7.55 1.76 12.44
N TRP A 85 -7.05 2.46 11.40
CA TRP A 85 -7.91 3.36 10.63
C TRP A 85 -8.89 2.62 9.74
N ALA A 86 -8.61 1.37 9.36
CA ALA A 86 -9.56 0.57 8.61
C ALA A 86 -10.74 0.17 9.49
N SER A 87 -10.47 -0.30 10.71
CA SER A 87 -11.54 -0.71 11.64
C SER A 87 -12.37 0.48 12.12
N ALA A 88 -11.77 1.67 12.16
CA ALA A 88 -12.50 2.90 12.52
C ALA A 88 -13.19 3.54 11.31
N ASP A 89 -13.11 2.90 10.15
CA ASP A 89 -13.70 3.36 8.90
C ASP A 89 -13.21 4.76 8.50
N MET A 90 -11.99 5.07 8.86
CA MET A 90 -11.34 6.33 8.50
C MET A 90 -10.66 6.23 7.14
N LEU A 91 -10.13 5.04 6.79
CA LEU A 91 -9.57 4.76 5.48
C LEU A 91 -10.23 3.51 4.91
N ARG A 92 -10.46 3.55 3.61
CA ARG A 92 -11.01 2.42 2.86
C ARG A 92 -10.14 2.16 1.64
N ILE A 93 -10.15 0.93 1.17
CA ILE A 93 -9.52 0.63 -0.10
C ILE A 93 -10.44 1.13 -1.20
N GLY A 94 -9.93 2.08 -1.98
CA GLY A 94 -10.68 2.60 -3.11
C GLY A 94 -10.51 1.72 -4.34
N ARG A 95 -9.27 1.29 -4.60
CA ARG A 95 -9.01 0.48 -5.79
C ARG A 95 -7.71 -0.29 -5.62
N ILE A 96 -7.69 -1.52 -6.09
CA ILE A 96 -6.49 -2.36 -6.19
C ILE A 96 -6.35 -2.76 -7.63
N GLU A 97 -5.18 -2.48 -8.22
CA GLU A 97 -4.90 -2.83 -9.60
C GLU A 97 -3.57 -3.56 -9.66
N ALA A 98 -3.52 -4.66 -10.41
CA ALA A 98 -2.24 -5.33 -10.67
C ALA A 98 -1.36 -4.39 -11.51
N TRP A 99 -0.09 -4.30 -11.15
CA TRP A 99 0.82 -3.33 -11.76
C TRP A 99 2.07 -4.04 -12.23
N ALA A 100 2.23 -4.16 -13.54
CA ALA A 100 3.45 -4.71 -14.11
C ALA A 100 4.50 -3.59 -14.15
N LEU A 101 5.60 -3.77 -13.44
CA LEU A 101 6.65 -2.76 -13.37
C LEU A 101 7.66 -3.04 -14.49
N TRP A 102 7.64 -2.22 -15.51
CA TRP A 102 8.59 -2.32 -16.61
C TRP A 102 9.82 -1.45 -16.37
N LEU A 103 9.64 -0.31 -15.74
CA LEU A 103 10.72 0.63 -15.46
C LEU A 103 10.81 0.78 -13.95
N ASP A 104 11.94 0.41 -13.38
CA ASP A 104 12.12 0.44 -11.94
C ASP A 104 13.44 1.13 -11.62
N GLY A 105 13.35 2.42 -11.30
CA GLY A 105 14.53 3.22 -11.00
C GLY A 105 15.24 2.80 -9.72
N ARG A 106 14.54 2.08 -8.82
CA ARG A 106 15.14 1.60 -7.58
C ARG A 106 16.22 0.55 -7.86
N SER A 107 15.99 -0.25 -8.89
CA SER A 107 16.86 -1.36 -9.24
C SER A 107 17.90 -1.00 -10.28
N ARG A 108 18.03 0.29 -10.60
CA ARG A 108 19.01 0.79 -11.56
C ARG A 108 18.88 0.13 -12.92
N GLY A 109 17.64 -0.08 -13.31
CA GLY A 109 17.33 -0.62 -14.61
C GLY A 109 17.19 -2.14 -14.68
N LEU A 110 17.37 -2.84 -13.56
CA LEU A 110 17.29 -4.30 -13.57
C LEU A 110 15.89 -4.82 -13.88
N ALA A 111 14.86 -4.02 -13.65
CA ALA A 111 13.48 -4.43 -13.93
C ALA A 111 13.04 -4.08 -15.35
N ARG A 112 13.89 -3.50 -16.16
CA ARG A 112 13.50 -3.12 -17.52
C ARG A 112 13.26 -4.34 -18.38
N PRO A 113 12.23 -4.27 -19.23
CA PRO A 113 11.96 -5.39 -20.15
C PRO A 113 13.05 -5.58 -21.18
#